data_7e9fa0356fb5fe70ca3ad30ffcff5028
#
_entry.id   7e9fa0356fb5fe70ca3ad30ffcff5028
#
_cell.length_a   1.000
_cell.length_b   1.000
_cell.length_c   1.000
_cell.angle_alpha   90.00
_cell.angle_beta   90.00
_cell.angle_gamma   90.00
#
_symmetry.space_group_name_H-M   'P 1'
#
loop_
_entity.id
_entity.type
_entity.pdbx_description
1 polymer ?
#
loop_
_entity_poly.entity_id
_entity_poly.type
_entity_poly.pdbx_seq_one_letter_code
_entity_poly.pdbx_strand_id
1 'polypeptide(L)'
;MKGLILAGGSGTRLRPITHTGAKQLVPVANTPILFYGLQHLADAGIREVGIVTGDTGEEIRGAVGDGSRWGLEVTYLPQEAPLGLAHAVLIARDFLGDEDFVMYLGDNLLRDGITSFVDEFKAHRTAAGDDLCSAQILLAPVPDPQRFGVAEI
;
A
#
# COMPACT_ATOMS: atom_id res chain seq x y z
N MET A 1 -1.99 7.06 13.04
CA MET A 1 -1.75 5.91 12.09
C MET A 1 -1.74 6.45 10.69
N LYS A 2 -0.73 6.10 9.90
CA LYS A 2 -0.52 6.55 8.52
C LYS A 2 -0.71 5.43 7.51
N GLY A 3 -0.91 5.77 6.25
CA GLY A 3 -0.89 4.83 5.13
C GLY A 3 0.45 4.91 4.38
N LEU A 4 0.97 3.77 3.94
CA LEU A 4 2.13 3.68 3.06
C LEU A 4 1.80 2.79 1.88
N ILE A 5 1.62 3.40 0.70
CA ILE A 5 1.37 2.65 -0.53
C ILE A 5 2.68 2.44 -1.29
N LEU A 6 2.96 1.20 -1.67
CA LEU A 6 4.14 0.86 -2.45
C LEU A 6 3.78 0.78 -3.95
N ALA A 7 4.23 1.75 -4.71
CA ALA A 7 3.93 1.91 -6.13
C ALA A 7 5.18 1.98 -7.03
N GLY A 8 6.36 1.61 -6.53
CA GLY A 8 7.64 1.70 -7.26
C GLY A 8 7.96 0.55 -8.24
N GLY A 9 7.07 -0.45 -8.39
CA GLY A 9 7.35 -1.62 -9.23
C GLY A 9 7.20 -1.35 -10.74
N SER A 10 8.13 -1.88 -11.55
CA SER A 10 8.21 -1.68 -13.01
C SER A 10 7.16 -2.42 -13.85
N GLY A 11 6.32 -3.29 -13.25
CA GLY A 11 5.21 -3.96 -13.93
C GLY A 11 5.57 -4.91 -15.08
N THR A 12 6.77 -5.45 -15.12
CA THR A 12 7.28 -6.27 -16.24
C THR A 12 6.42 -7.50 -16.57
N ARG A 13 5.71 -8.06 -15.57
CA ARG A 13 4.83 -9.23 -15.74
C ARG A 13 3.51 -8.91 -16.46
N LEU A 14 3.11 -7.64 -16.51
CA LEU A 14 1.87 -7.20 -17.17
C LEU A 14 2.11 -6.62 -18.58
N ARG A 15 3.32 -6.78 -19.13
CA ARG A 15 3.60 -6.39 -20.50
C ARG A 15 2.73 -7.22 -21.46
N PRO A 16 2.18 -6.61 -22.56
CA PRO A 16 2.52 -5.27 -23.08
C PRO A 16 1.75 -4.11 -22.44
N ILE A 17 0.76 -4.35 -21.58
CA ILE A 17 -0.13 -3.30 -21.01
C ILE A 17 0.67 -2.22 -20.26
N THR A 18 1.76 -2.62 -19.58
CA THR A 18 2.62 -1.74 -18.77
C THR A 18 3.92 -1.33 -19.47
N HIS A 19 3.97 -1.42 -20.81
CA HIS A 19 5.16 -1.00 -21.55
C HIS A 19 5.44 0.51 -21.42
N THR A 20 4.38 1.30 -21.32
CA THR A 20 4.43 2.76 -21.34
C THR A 20 3.75 3.41 -20.13
N GLY A 21 3.33 2.64 -19.13
CA GLY A 21 2.57 3.19 -18.01
C GLY A 21 2.72 2.43 -16.70
N ALA A 22 2.37 3.11 -15.61
CA ALA A 22 2.38 2.54 -14.28
C ALA A 22 1.39 1.38 -14.15
N LYS A 23 1.85 0.21 -13.70
CA LYS A 23 0.98 -0.96 -13.46
C LYS A 23 -0.17 -0.65 -12.48
N GLN A 24 0.09 0.26 -11.56
CA GLN A 24 -0.87 0.70 -10.55
C GLN A 24 -2.00 1.55 -11.14
N LEU A 25 -1.85 2.03 -12.36
CA LEU A 25 -2.88 2.77 -13.10
C LEU A 25 -3.66 1.90 -14.09
N VAL A 26 -3.34 0.61 -14.20
CA VAL A 26 -4.14 -0.34 -15.00
C VAL A 26 -5.55 -0.40 -14.43
N PRO A 27 -6.60 -0.21 -15.27
CA PRO A 27 -7.96 -0.17 -14.78
C PRO A 27 -8.52 -1.56 -14.48
N VAL A 28 -9.22 -1.66 -13.36
CA VAL A 28 -10.11 -2.77 -13.01
C VAL A 28 -11.51 -2.17 -12.89
N ALA A 29 -12.48 -2.69 -13.64
CA ALA A 29 -13.83 -2.12 -13.72
C ALA A 29 -13.84 -0.58 -13.96
N ASN A 30 -13.02 -0.12 -14.92
CA ASN A 30 -12.85 1.28 -15.33
C ASN A 30 -12.24 2.22 -14.25
N THR A 31 -11.69 1.67 -13.18
CA THR A 31 -11.02 2.45 -12.12
C THR A 31 -9.58 1.96 -11.95
N PRO A 32 -8.56 2.84 -11.95
CA PRO A 32 -7.18 2.45 -11.67
C PRO A 32 -7.07 1.64 -10.38
N ILE A 33 -6.30 0.54 -10.40
CA ILE A 33 -6.22 -0.36 -9.24
C ILE A 33 -5.72 0.36 -7.99
N LEU A 34 -4.82 1.32 -8.13
CA LEU A 34 -4.32 2.17 -7.04
C LEU A 34 -5.44 2.94 -6.31
N PHE A 35 -6.49 3.33 -7.04
CA PHE A 35 -7.58 4.13 -6.47
C PHE A 35 -8.42 3.33 -5.46
N TYR A 36 -8.51 2.01 -5.63
CA TYR A 36 -9.13 1.15 -4.62
C TYR A 36 -8.32 1.15 -3.33
N GLY A 37 -6.98 1.07 -3.40
CA GLY A 37 -6.12 1.16 -2.22
C GLY A 37 -6.27 2.49 -1.48
N LEU A 38 -6.32 3.62 -2.21
CA LEU A 38 -6.56 4.95 -1.63
C LEU A 38 -7.93 5.03 -0.95
N GLN A 39 -8.98 4.51 -1.60
CA GLN A 39 -10.32 4.46 -1.03
C GLN A 39 -10.35 3.61 0.25
N HIS A 40 -9.71 2.42 0.24
CA HIS A 40 -9.67 1.55 1.42
C HIS A 40 -8.98 2.21 2.62
N LEU A 41 -7.89 2.96 2.38
CA LEU A 41 -7.21 3.72 3.43
C LEU A 41 -8.13 4.84 3.98
N ALA A 42 -8.80 5.56 3.09
CA ALA A 42 -9.75 6.60 3.48
C ALA A 42 -10.92 6.04 4.31
N ASP A 43 -11.50 4.90 3.88
CA ASP A 43 -12.61 4.22 4.57
C ASP A 43 -12.20 3.68 5.95
N ALA A 44 -10.92 3.28 6.11
CA ALA A 44 -10.34 2.88 7.39
C ALA A 44 -10.00 4.07 8.32
N GLY A 45 -10.33 5.30 7.91
CA GLY A 45 -10.10 6.52 8.69
C GLY A 45 -8.66 7.03 8.66
N ILE A 46 -7.82 6.50 7.79
CA ILE A 46 -6.44 6.98 7.57
C ILE A 46 -6.51 8.22 6.68
N ARG A 47 -5.77 9.27 7.02
CA ARG A 47 -5.79 10.56 6.29
C ARG A 47 -4.47 10.93 5.67
N GLU A 48 -3.36 10.63 6.31
CA GLU A 48 -2.02 10.89 5.78
C GLU A 48 -1.51 9.63 5.07
N VAL A 49 -1.15 9.76 3.79
CA VAL A 49 -0.72 8.63 2.95
C VAL A 49 0.57 8.96 2.22
N GLY A 50 1.62 8.20 2.50
CA GLY A 50 2.84 8.20 1.71
C GLY A 50 2.71 7.24 0.52
N ILE A 51 3.06 7.70 -0.69
CA ILE A 51 3.14 6.84 -1.87
C ILE A 51 4.59 6.73 -2.30
N VAL A 52 5.17 5.53 -2.12
CA VAL A 52 6.51 5.24 -2.62
C VAL A 52 6.43 5.00 -4.12
N THR A 53 7.14 5.82 -4.90
CA THR A 53 7.12 5.78 -6.37
C THR A 53 8.50 5.49 -6.94
N GLY A 54 8.54 4.82 -8.09
CA GLY A 54 9.73 4.62 -8.91
C GLY A 54 9.68 5.44 -10.20
N ASP A 55 10.16 4.87 -11.29
CA ASP A 55 10.27 5.52 -12.62
C ASP A 55 8.95 6.10 -13.16
N THR A 56 7.81 5.53 -12.76
CA THR A 56 6.46 5.98 -13.17
C THR A 56 5.83 6.97 -12.18
N GLY A 57 6.63 7.58 -11.30
CA GLY A 57 6.14 8.47 -10.24
C GLY A 57 5.35 9.67 -10.73
N GLU A 58 5.76 10.28 -11.84
CA GLU A 58 5.06 11.43 -12.43
C GLU A 58 3.66 11.07 -12.94
N GLU A 59 3.51 9.87 -13.54
CA GLU A 59 2.20 9.38 -13.98
C GLU A 59 1.26 9.16 -12.78
N ILE A 60 1.79 8.54 -11.72
CA ILE A 60 1.04 8.32 -10.48
C ILE A 60 0.64 9.65 -9.84
N ARG A 61 1.57 10.60 -9.78
CA ARG A 61 1.31 11.95 -9.26
C ARG A 61 0.24 12.66 -10.09
N GLY A 62 0.31 12.57 -11.41
CA GLY A 62 -0.68 13.16 -12.32
C GLY A 62 -2.08 12.57 -12.14
N ALA A 63 -2.18 11.26 -11.85
CA ALA A 63 -3.44 10.56 -11.68
C ALA A 63 -4.07 10.75 -10.28
N VAL A 64 -3.26 10.81 -9.23
CA VAL A 64 -3.71 10.87 -7.83
C VAL A 64 -3.83 12.32 -7.33
N GLY A 65 -2.93 13.21 -7.77
CA GLY A 65 -2.88 14.60 -7.29
C GLY A 65 -2.44 14.68 -5.82
N ASP A 66 -3.10 15.53 -5.06
CA ASP A 66 -2.83 15.75 -3.62
C ASP A 66 -3.61 14.80 -2.69
N GLY A 67 -4.47 13.94 -3.24
CA GLY A 67 -5.31 13.02 -2.48
C GLY A 67 -6.66 13.58 -2.04
N SER A 68 -6.93 14.86 -2.25
CA SER A 68 -8.17 15.54 -1.82
C SER A 68 -9.44 14.86 -2.32
N ARG A 69 -9.39 14.21 -3.49
CA ARG A 69 -10.49 13.42 -4.06
C ARG A 69 -11.01 12.33 -3.10
N TRP A 70 -10.15 11.79 -2.25
CA TRP A 70 -10.49 10.76 -1.24
C TRP A 70 -10.52 11.34 0.18
N GLY A 71 -10.32 12.65 0.35
CA GLY A 71 -10.14 13.27 1.65
C GLY A 71 -8.83 12.86 2.33
N LEU A 72 -7.81 12.55 1.52
CA LEU A 72 -6.46 12.19 1.95
C LEU A 72 -5.51 13.36 1.74
N GLU A 73 -4.41 13.34 2.49
CA GLU A 73 -3.21 14.15 2.27
C GLU A 73 -2.10 13.22 1.78
N VAL A 74 -1.66 13.40 0.52
CA VAL A 74 -0.71 12.51 -0.14
C VAL A 74 0.68 13.12 -0.19
N THR A 75 1.67 12.38 0.34
CA THR A 75 3.10 12.67 0.22
C THR A 75 3.75 11.65 -0.72
N TYR A 76 4.47 12.13 -1.74
CA TYR A 76 5.20 11.26 -2.67
C TYR A 76 6.63 11.06 -2.22
N LEU A 77 7.04 9.78 -2.12
CA LEU A 77 8.33 9.35 -1.62
C LEU A 77 9.09 8.63 -2.76
N PRO A 78 10.02 9.32 -3.45
CA PRO A 78 10.72 8.72 -4.58
C PRO A 78 11.69 7.63 -4.11
N GLN A 79 11.64 6.48 -4.79
CA GLN A 79 12.58 5.37 -4.64
C GLN A 79 13.46 5.30 -5.89
N GLU A 80 14.73 5.68 -5.78
CA GLU A 80 15.66 5.75 -6.89
C GLU A 80 15.99 4.38 -7.51
N ALA A 81 15.92 3.31 -6.72
CA ALA A 81 16.16 1.95 -7.19
C ALA A 81 15.24 0.93 -6.49
N PRO A 82 14.80 -0.14 -7.19
CA PRO A 82 13.86 -1.13 -6.65
C PRO A 82 14.57 -2.13 -5.70
N LEU A 83 15.00 -1.65 -4.54
CA LEU A 83 15.76 -2.44 -3.54
C LEU A 83 14.87 -3.24 -2.58
N GLY A 84 13.61 -3.43 -2.91
CA GLY A 84 12.67 -4.27 -2.17
C GLY A 84 11.77 -3.50 -1.19
N LEU A 85 10.88 -4.26 -0.53
CA LEU A 85 9.83 -3.70 0.34
C LEU A 85 10.40 -3.03 1.59
N ALA A 86 11.38 -3.66 2.23
CA ALA A 86 12.03 -3.09 3.42
C ALA A 86 12.71 -1.74 3.12
N HIS A 87 13.34 -1.60 1.95
CA HIS A 87 13.93 -0.34 1.52
C HIS A 87 12.86 0.75 1.31
N ALA A 88 11.70 0.38 0.76
CA ALA A 88 10.59 1.33 0.61
C ALA A 88 10.08 1.86 1.97
N VAL A 89 10.05 1.00 3.01
CA VAL A 89 9.72 1.44 4.37
C VAL A 89 10.81 2.34 4.95
N LEU A 90 12.09 2.03 4.72
CA LEU A 90 13.22 2.86 5.16
C LEU A 90 13.19 4.27 4.55
N ILE A 91 12.86 4.40 3.27
CA ILE A 91 12.68 5.70 2.60
C ILE A 91 11.55 6.51 3.26
N ALA A 92 10.49 5.84 3.68
CA ALA A 92 9.33 6.46 4.30
C ALA A 92 9.55 6.81 5.79
N ARG A 93 10.72 6.52 6.38
CA ARG A 93 10.96 6.67 7.81
C ARG A 93 10.60 8.05 8.36
N ASP A 94 11.04 9.11 7.70
CA ASP A 94 10.80 10.48 8.15
C ASP A 94 9.31 10.86 8.03
N PHE A 95 8.62 10.34 7.01
CA PHE A 95 7.17 10.48 6.85
C PHE A 95 6.41 9.71 7.93
N LEU A 96 6.79 8.47 8.20
CA LEU A 96 6.10 7.61 9.16
C LEU A 96 6.30 8.08 10.61
N GLY A 97 7.52 8.51 10.97
CA GLY A 97 7.87 8.82 12.35
C GLY A 97 7.72 7.59 13.25
N ASP A 98 7.15 7.80 14.43
CA ASP A 98 6.89 6.75 15.43
C ASP A 98 5.43 6.24 15.39
N GLU A 99 4.69 6.57 14.32
CA GLU A 99 3.29 6.16 14.20
C GLU A 99 3.13 4.75 13.66
N ASP A 100 2.11 4.05 14.15
CA ASP A 100 1.62 2.84 13.48
C ASP A 100 1.22 3.17 12.03
N PHE A 101 1.43 2.23 11.12
CA PHE A 101 1.09 2.44 9.72
C PHE A 101 0.55 1.18 9.04
N VAL A 102 -0.24 1.39 8.01
CA VAL A 102 -0.69 0.33 7.09
C VAL A 102 0.20 0.37 5.85
N MET A 103 0.92 -0.73 5.58
CA MET A 103 1.61 -0.92 4.31
C MET A 103 0.68 -1.60 3.30
N TYR A 104 0.42 -0.93 2.18
CA TYR A 104 -0.46 -1.41 1.11
C TYR A 104 0.30 -1.51 -0.21
N LEU A 105 0.22 -2.66 -0.88
CA LEU A 105 0.81 -2.80 -2.21
C LEU A 105 -0.13 -2.16 -3.23
N GLY A 106 0.35 -1.18 -3.99
CA GLY A 106 -0.47 -0.35 -4.89
C GLY A 106 -1.09 -1.09 -6.08
N ASP A 107 -0.76 -2.36 -6.28
CA ASP A 107 -1.34 -3.25 -7.29
C ASP A 107 -2.22 -4.37 -6.69
N ASN A 108 -2.49 -4.32 -5.38
CA ASN A 108 -3.42 -5.25 -4.75
C ASN A 108 -4.86 -4.75 -4.83
N LEU A 109 -5.77 -5.69 -5.06
CA LEU A 109 -7.21 -5.45 -5.01
C LEU A 109 -7.81 -6.33 -3.92
N LEU A 110 -8.30 -5.71 -2.85
CA LEU A 110 -8.98 -6.39 -1.75
C LEU A 110 -10.49 -6.17 -1.90
N ARG A 111 -11.26 -7.26 -1.94
CA ARG A 111 -12.72 -7.19 -2.14
C ARG A 111 -13.44 -6.49 -1.01
N ASP A 112 -13.06 -6.78 0.21
CA ASP A 112 -13.79 -6.38 1.41
C ASP A 112 -13.13 -5.17 2.13
N GLY A 113 -12.15 -4.53 1.49
CA GLY A 113 -11.39 -3.42 2.07
C GLY A 113 -10.47 -3.85 3.21
N ILE A 114 -10.11 -2.89 4.07
CA ILE A 114 -9.17 -3.10 5.18
C ILE A 114 -9.68 -2.58 6.52
N THR A 115 -10.87 -2.02 6.60
CA THR A 115 -11.37 -1.34 7.80
C THR A 115 -11.42 -2.26 9.01
N SER A 116 -12.03 -3.46 8.88
CA SER A 116 -12.10 -4.43 9.97
C SER A 116 -10.71 -4.90 10.42
N PHE A 117 -9.79 -5.07 9.48
CA PHE A 117 -8.42 -5.47 9.74
C PHE A 117 -7.64 -4.40 10.53
N VAL A 118 -7.83 -3.13 10.17
CA VAL A 118 -7.23 -1.99 10.88
C VAL A 118 -7.84 -1.83 12.29
N ASP A 119 -9.14 -2.04 12.43
CA ASP A 119 -9.80 -1.93 13.73
C ASP A 119 -9.37 -3.06 14.68
N GLU A 120 -9.21 -4.28 14.17
CA GLU A 120 -8.66 -5.41 14.91
C GLU A 120 -7.24 -5.13 15.40
N PHE A 121 -6.36 -4.62 14.53
CA PHE A 121 -5.01 -4.22 14.91
C PHE A 121 -5.02 -3.18 16.04
N LYS A 122 -5.82 -2.12 15.91
CA LYS A 122 -5.95 -1.08 16.94
C LYS A 122 -6.43 -1.66 18.27
N ALA A 123 -7.38 -2.61 18.24
CA ALA A 123 -7.87 -3.28 19.44
C ALA A 123 -6.77 -4.10 20.12
N HIS A 124 -5.98 -4.85 19.36
CA HIS A 124 -4.84 -5.63 19.89
C HIS A 124 -3.73 -4.73 20.43
N ARG A 125 -3.47 -3.58 19.83
CA ARG A 125 -2.48 -2.60 20.30
C ARG A 125 -2.87 -1.93 21.61
N THR A 126 -4.16 -1.85 21.92
CA THR A 126 -4.68 -1.23 23.15
C THR A 126 -4.98 -2.25 24.25
N ALA A 127 -4.94 -3.55 23.97
CA ALA A 127 -5.13 -4.59 24.96
C ALA A 127 -4.03 -4.51 26.04
N ALA A 128 -4.44 -4.48 27.30
CA ALA A 128 -3.49 -4.49 28.42
C ALA A 128 -2.87 -5.88 28.58
N GLY A 129 -1.55 -6.00 28.43
CA GLY A 129 -0.82 -7.25 28.65
C GLY A 129 0.53 -7.29 27.92
N ASP A 130 1.31 -8.34 28.18
CA ASP A 130 2.64 -8.54 27.56
C ASP A 130 2.56 -8.94 26.08
N ASP A 131 1.35 -9.26 25.54
CA ASP A 131 1.09 -9.64 24.15
C ASP A 131 0.67 -8.43 23.27
N LEU A 132 1.48 -7.38 23.25
CA LEU A 132 1.27 -6.27 22.32
C LEU A 132 1.51 -6.73 20.87
N CYS A 133 0.46 -6.69 20.06
CA CYS A 133 0.58 -6.96 18.63
C CYS A 133 1.48 -5.90 17.97
N SER A 134 2.70 -6.27 17.58
CA SER A 134 3.65 -5.37 16.92
C SER A 134 3.45 -5.29 15.41
N ALA A 135 2.85 -6.31 14.81
CA ALA A 135 2.53 -6.36 13.38
C ALA A 135 1.38 -7.33 13.12
N GLN A 136 0.55 -6.99 12.16
CA GLN A 136 -0.54 -7.84 11.65
C GLN A 136 -0.40 -7.97 10.14
N ILE A 137 -0.55 -9.17 9.61
CA ILE A 137 -0.38 -9.46 8.18
C ILE A 137 -1.66 -10.10 7.64
N LEU A 138 -2.16 -9.56 6.53
CA LEU A 138 -3.26 -10.17 5.79
C LEU A 138 -2.73 -11.31 4.92
N LEU A 139 -3.19 -12.53 5.17
CA LEU A 139 -2.81 -13.72 4.42
C LEU A 139 -3.98 -14.23 3.59
N ALA A 140 -3.67 -14.83 2.44
CA ALA A 140 -4.64 -15.49 1.59
C ALA A 140 -4.12 -16.89 1.19
N PRO A 141 -4.96 -17.93 1.19
CA PRO A 141 -4.56 -19.24 0.68
C PRO A 141 -4.34 -19.17 -0.84
N VAL A 142 -3.24 -19.74 -1.31
CA VAL A 142 -2.90 -19.80 -2.73
C VAL A 142 -2.55 -21.24 -3.14
N PRO A 143 -2.91 -21.67 -4.37
CA PRO A 143 -2.62 -23.04 -4.84
C PRO A 143 -1.11 -23.27 -5.09
N ASP A 144 -0.35 -22.21 -5.43
CA ASP A 144 1.06 -22.29 -5.81
C ASP A 144 1.93 -21.49 -4.84
N PRO A 145 2.06 -21.89 -3.55
CA PRO A 145 2.74 -21.06 -2.52
C PRO A 145 4.22 -20.81 -2.83
N GLN A 146 4.89 -21.71 -3.57
CA GLN A 146 6.30 -21.56 -3.97
C GLN A 146 6.57 -20.33 -4.85
N ARG A 147 5.53 -19.66 -5.36
CA ARG A 147 5.64 -18.43 -6.18
C ARG A 147 5.51 -17.16 -5.37
N PHE A 148 5.23 -17.27 -4.09
CA PHE A 148 4.91 -16.17 -3.19
C PHE A 148 5.77 -16.22 -1.94
N GLY A 149 5.77 -15.16 -1.16
CA GLY A 149 6.17 -15.21 0.23
C GLY A 149 5.13 -15.98 1.03
N VAL A 150 5.55 -16.92 1.86
CA VAL A 150 4.67 -17.74 2.69
C VAL A 150 4.95 -17.50 4.16
N ALA A 151 3.91 -17.62 4.99
CA ALA A 151 4.02 -17.68 6.43
C ALA A 151 3.84 -19.14 6.88
N GLU A 152 4.67 -19.57 7.82
CA GLU A 152 4.43 -20.79 8.62
C GLU A 152 3.56 -20.36 9.82
N ILE A 153 2.45 -21.06 10.01
CA ILE A 153 1.45 -20.76 11.06
C ILE A 153 1.45 -21.92 12.06
#